data_d1b8ee821198126c8d48bcd624204ae3
#
_entry.id   d1b8ee821198126c8d48bcd624204ae3
#
_cell.length_a   1.000
_cell.length_b   1.000
_cell.length_c   1.000
_cell.angle_alpha   90.00
_cell.angle_beta   90.00
_cell.angle_gamma   90.00
#
_symmetry.space_group_name_H-M   'P 1'
#
loop_
_entity.id
_entity.type
_entity.pdbx_description
1 polymer ?
#
loop_
_entity_poly.entity_id
_entity_poly.type
_entity_poly.pdbx_seq_one_letter_code
_entity_poly.pdbx_strand_id
1 'polypeptide(L)'
;IEQFTLLRFLQGVSLCFIGAVGYAAIQESFEEAVCIKITALMANVALIAPLLGPLVGAAWVHVAPWEGMFVLFAALAAISFFGLHRAMPETATRLGEKLSLKELGRDYKAVLKNGRFVAGALATGFVSLPLLAWIAQSPVIIISGEQLSSYEYGLLQVPIFGALIIGNLVLARLTSRRTVRSLIIMGGWPIAAGLIIAAVATVASSHAYLWMTAGLSVYAFGIGVANAGLVRLTLFASEMSKGTVSAAMGMLQMLIFTVGIEVSKHAYAFGGNGLFSLFNLANGVLWIALMVVFLKGKRVGNALQP
;
A
#
# COMPACT_ATOMS: atom_id res chain seq x y z
N ILE A 1 8.60 6.53 25.87
CA ILE A 1 8.54 6.84 24.40
C ILE A 1 9.63 6.09 23.66
N GLU A 2 10.90 6.17 24.09
CA GLU A 2 12.04 5.53 23.40
C GLU A 2 11.87 4.00 23.26
N GLN A 3 11.50 3.32 24.34
CA GLN A 3 11.26 1.87 24.31
C GLN A 3 10.14 1.50 23.33
N PHE A 4 9.06 2.27 23.29
CA PHE A 4 7.97 2.06 22.36
C PHE A 4 8.44 2.24 20.91
N THR A 5 9.23 3.27 20.63
CA THR A 5 9.79 3.53 19.30
C THR A 5 10.73 2.40 18.86
N LEU A 6 11.60 1.91 19.77
CA LEU A 6 12.48 0.78 19.49
C LEU A 6 11.69 -0.50 19.16
N LEU A 7 10.65 -0.80 19.95
CA LEU A 7 9.80 -1.98 19.70
C LEU A 7 9.05 -1.86 18.36
N ARG A 8 8.59 -0.65 17.98
CA ARG A 8 7.98 -0.40 16.68
C ARG A 8 8.98 -0.56 15.53
N PHE A 9 10.22 -0.12 15.72
CA PHE A 9 11.27 -0.35 14.74
C PHE A 9 11.54 -1.85 14.53
N LEU A 10 11.70 -2.62 15.62
CA LEU A 10 11.89 -4.07 15.54
C LEU A 10 10.70 -4.79 14.89
N GLN A 11 9.47 -4.34 15.19
CA GLN A 11 8.26 -4.85 14.55
C GLN A 11 8.27 -4.58 13.03
N GLY A 12 8.69 -3.40 12.60
CA GLY A 12 8.83 -3.06 11.18
C GLY A 12 9.86 -3.93 10.46
N VAL A 13 11.02 -4.16 11.08
CA VAL A 13 12.06 -5.09 10.55
C VAL A 13 11.49 -6.50 10.41
N SER A 14 10.79 -7.01 11.43
CA SER A 14 10.17 -8.34 11.39
C SER A 14 9.14 -8.49 10.27
N LEU A 15 8.35 -7.44 10.00
CA LEU A 15 7.35 -7.43 8.92
C LEU A 15 8.01 -7.59 7.54
N CYS A 16 9.19 -7.00 7.31
CA CYS A 16 9.93 -7.18 6.07
C CYS A 16 10.37 -8.63 5.86
N PHE A 17 10.82 -9.29 6.91
CA PHE A 17 11.17 -10.72 6.85
C PHE A 17 9.95 -11.61 6.57
N ILE A 18 8.83 -11.37 7.25
CA ILE A 18 7.59 -12.12 7.03
C ILE A 18 7.14 -11.99 5.57
N GLY A 19 7.15 -10.79 5.01
CA GLY A 19 6.81 -10.54 3.62
C GLY A 19 7.74 -11.28 2.66
N ALA A 20 9.05 -11.07 2.77
CA ALA A 20 10.03 -11.63 1.84
C ALA A 20 10.13 -13.16 1.94
N VAL A 21 10.33 -13.68 3.15
CA VAL A 21 10.53 -15.12 3.39
C VAL A 21 9.22 -15.90 3.22
N GLY A 22 8.10 -15.34 3.70
CA GLY A 22 6.80 -15.99 3.57
C GLY A 22 6.37 -16.21 2.12
N TYR A 23 6.53 -15.19 1.26
CA TYR A 23 6.24 -15.34 -0.17
C TYR A 23 7.20 -16.33 -0.86
N ALA A 24 8.49 -16.30 -0.54
CA ALA A 24 9.46 -17.23 -1.09
C ALA A 24 9.10 -18.68 -0.69
N ALA A 25 8.86 -18.91 0.58
CA ALA A 25 8.51 -20.25 1.09
C ALA A 25 7.23 -20.82 0.44
N ILE A 26 6.22 -19.99 0.18
CA ILE A 26 5.01 -20.41 -0.54
C ILE A 26 5.36 -20.85 -1.96
N GLN A 27 6.17 -20.06 -2.68
CA GLN A 27 6.57 -20.37 -4.05
C GLN A 27 7.44 -21.64 -4.16
N GLU A 28 8.20 -21.96 -3.14
CA GLU A 28 9.10 -23.12 -3.09
C GLU A 28 8.41 -24.40 -2.57
N SER A 29 7.35 -24.24 -1.75
CA SER A 29 6.68 -25.37 -1.10
C SER A 29 5.49 -25.93 -1.86
N PHE A 30 4.87 -25.15 -2.75
CA PHE A 30 3.61 -25.51 -3.38
C PHE A 30 3.68 -25.44 -4.91
N GLU A 31 2.85 -26.24 -5.58
CA GLU A 31 2.66 -26.17 -7.02
C GLU A 31 2.03 -24.82 -7.43
N GLU A 32 2.29 -24.37 -8.65
CA GLU A 32 1.89 -23.06 -9.18
C GLU A 32 0.42 -22.73 -8.95
N ALA A 33 -0.49 -23.67 -9.20
CA ALA A 33 -1.92 -23.48 -9.01
C ALA A 33 -2.32 -23.22 -7.54
N VAL A 34 -1.61 -23.86 -6.60
CA VAL A 34 -1.83 -23.68 -5.15
C VAL A 34 -1.21 -22.37 -4.69
N CYS A 35 -0.01 -22.04 -5.16
CA CYS A 35 0.64 -20.73 -4.91
C CYS A 35 -0.26 -19.56 -5.29
N ILE A 36 -0.89 -19.62 -6.46
CA ILE A 36 -1.81 -18.57 -6.94
C ILE A 36 -2.98 -18.41 -5.97
N LYS A 37 -3.58 -19.53 -5.51
CA LYS A 37 -4.71 -19.50 -4.55
C LYS A 37 -4.29 -18.91 -3.20
N ILE A 38 -3.16 -19.33 -2.64
CA ILE A 38 -2.65 -18.84 -1.36
C ILE A 38 -2.33 -17.34 -1.46
N THR A 39 -1.65 -16.92 -2.51
CA THR A 39 -1.30 -15.50 -2.73
C THR A 39 -2.54 -14.65 -2.89
N ALA A 40 -3.56 -15.14 -3.60
CA ALA A 40 -4.86 -14.44 -3.72
C ALA A 40 -5.58 -14.32 -2.37
N LEU A 41 -5.53 -15.37 -1.54
CA LEU A 41 -6.11 -15.34 -0.19
C LEU A 41 -5.38 -14.31 0.70
N MET A 42 -4.05 -14.29 0.67
CA MET A 42 -3.25 -13.30 1.41
C MET A 42 -3.58 -11.87 0.98
N ALA A 43 -3.74 -11.64 -0.33
CA ALA A 43 -4.13 -10.34 -0.86
C ALA A 43 -5.53 -9.92 -0.37
N ASN A 44 -6.50 -10.85 -0.33
CA ASN A 44 -7.83 -10.59 0.21
C ASN A 44 -7.80 -10.22 1.70
N VAL A 45 -7.02 -10.94 2.51
CA VAL A 45 -6.83 -10.60 3.94
C VAL A 45 -6.21 -9.22 4.10
N ALA A 46 -5.21 -8.88 3.29
CA ALA A 46 -4.57 -7.57 3.31
C ALA A 46 -5.53 -6.43 2.95
N LEU A 47 -6.57 -6.69 2.13
CA LEU A 47 -7.60 -5.70 1.80
C LEU A 47 -8.67 -5.58 2.89
N ILE A 48 -9.02 -6.68 3.54
CA ILE A 48 -10.04 -6.71 4.60
C ILE A 48 -9.52 -6.07 5.89
N ALA A 49 -8.25 -6.24 6.21
CA ALA A 49 -7.67 -5.76 7.47
C ALA A 49 -7.79 -4.23 7.67
N PRO A 50 -7.49 -3.36 6.68
CA PRO A 50 -7.70 -1.91 6.83
C PRO A 50 -9.19 -1.51 6.95
N LEU A 51 -10.10 -2.30 6.37
CA LEU A 51 -11.54 -2.06 6.48
C LEU A 51 -12.07 -2.41 7.87
N LEU A 52 -11.73 -3.61 8.35
CA LEU A 52 -12.22 -4.10 9.63
C LEU A 52 -11.46 -3.53 10.83
N GLY A 53 -10.18 -3.18 10.66
CA GLY A 53 -9.33 -2.69 11.76
C GLY A 53 -9.94 -1.55 12.55
N PRO A 54 -10.34 -0.43 11.92
CA PRO A 54 -10.98 0.68 12.62
C PRO A 54 -12.29 0.30 13.31
N LEU A 55 -13.13 -0.53 12.68
CA LEU A 55 -14.41 -0.98 13.26
C LEU A 55 -14.20 -1.89 14.46
N VAL A 56 -13.30 -2.87 14.34
CA VAL A 56 -12.96 -3.78 15.45
C VAL A 56 -12.26 -3.02 16.57
N GLY A 57 -11.35 -2.08 16.23
CA GLY A 57 -10.70 -1.22 17.21
C GLY A 57 -11.69 -0.35 17.96
N ALA A 58 -12.63 0.28 17.27
CA ALA A 58 -13.69 1.06 17.90
C ALA A 58 -14.57 0.20 18.83
N ALA A 59 -14.97 -0.99 18.41
CA ALA A 59 -15.73 -1.91 19.26
C ALA A 59 -14.93 -2.37 20.49
N TRP A 60 -13.62 -2.63 20.32
CA TRP A 60 -12.75 -3.08 21.41
C TRP A 60 -12.66 -2.07 22.56
N VAL A 61 -12.45 -0.79 22.25
CA VAL A 61 -12.27 0.24 23.30
C VAL A 61 -13.52 0.49 24.12
N HIS A 62 -14.70 -0.01 23.70
CA HIS A 62 -15.93 0.01 24.50
C HIS A 62 -15.99 -1.11 25.55
N VAL A 63 -15.25 -2.20 25.37
CA VAL A 63 -15.33 -3.40 26.23
C VAL A 63 -14.05 -3.69 26.99
N ALA A 64 -12.90 -3.18 26.52
CA ALA A 64 -11.60 -3.44 27.11
C ALA A 64 -10.61 -2.27 26.91
N PRO A 65 -9.58 -2.16 27.76
CA PRO A 65 -8.49 -1.20 27.56
C PRO A 65 -7.77 -1.43 26.22
N TRP A 66 -7.34 -0.34 25.57
CA TRP A 66 -6.66 -0.40 24.26
C TRP A 66 -5.36 -1.24 24.31
N GLU A 67 -4.67 -1.29 25.44
CA GLU A 67 -3.48 -2.09 25.66
C GLU A 67 -3.74 -3.59 25.47
N GLY A 68 -4.95 -4.04 25.77
CA GLY A 68 -5.37 -5.43 25.58
C GLY A 68 -5.28 -5.91 24.12
N MET A 69 -5.41 -5.01 23.15
CA MET A 69 -5.20 -5.34 21.74
C MET A 69 -3.77 -5.81 21.47
N PHE A 70 -2.77 -5.20 22.12
CA PHE A 70 -1.37 -5.63 21.96
C PHE A 70 -1.14 -7.02 22.53
N VAL A 71 -1.80 -7.35 23.65
CA VAL A 71 -1.76 -8.69 24.24
C VAL A 71 -2.40 -9.71 23.29
N LEU A 72 -3.55 -9.37 22.69
CA LEU A 72 -4.20 -10.21 21.69
C LEU A 72 -3.28 -10.44 20.47
N PHE A 73 -2.67 -9.39 19.94
CA PHE A 73 -1.74 -9.51 18.80
C PHE A 73 -0.49 -10.33 19.17
N ALA A 74 0.03 -10.17 20.39
CA ALA A 74 1.15 -10.98 20.87
C ALA A 74 0.77 -12.47 20.98
N ALA A 75 -0.44 -12.77 21.47
CA ALA A 75 -0.94 -14.15 21.54
C ALA A 75 -1.12 -14.76 20.14
N LEU A 76 -1.72 -14.03 19.20
CA LEU A 76 -1.86 -14.49 17.81
C LEU A 76 -0.50 -14.69 17.12
N ALA A 77 0.46 -13.79 17.38
CA ALA A 77 1.83 -13.92 16.86
C ALA A 77 2.54 -15.16 17.44
N ALA A 78 2.37 -15.42 18.74
CA ALA A 78 2.93 -16.61 19.39
C ALA A 78 2.32 -17.90 18.81
N ILE A 79 0.99 -17.96 18.65
CA ILE A 79 0.30 -19.11 18.02
C ILE A 79 0.83 -19.31 16.59
N SER A 80 0.95 -18.23 15.81
CA SER A 80 1.48 -18.30 14.44
C SER A 80 2.93 -18.77 14.42
N PHE A 81 3.77 -18.26 15.34
CA PHE A 81 5.17 -18.68 15.45
C PHE A 81 5.31 -20.18 15.76
N PHE A 82 4.59 -20.69 16.76
CA PHE A 82 4.64 -22.11 17.10
C PHE A 82 4.05 -22.98 15.99
N GLY A 83 2.99 -22.52 15.32
CA GLY A 83 2.39 -23.20 14.18
C GLY A 83 3.38 -23.31 13.01
N LEU A 84 4.01 -22.23 12.64
CA LEU A 84 5.01 -22.19 11.56
C LEU A 84 6.26 -23.00 11.92
N HIS A 85 6.78 -22.83 13.15
CA HIS A 85 7.95 -23.60 13.61
C HIS A 85 7.74 -25.11 13.52
N ARG A 86 6.51 -25.58 13.71
CA ARG A 86 6.18 -27.00 13.68
C ARG A 86 5.83 -27.52 12.28
N ALA A 87 5.24 -26.69 11.44
CA ALA A 87 4.65 -27.11 10.16
C ALA A 87 5.45 -26.64 8.93
N MET A 88 6.29 -25.60 9.05
CA MET A 88 7.01 -25.05 7.91
C MET A 88 8.26 -25.88 7.61
N PRO A 89 8.35 -26.51 6.41
CA PRO A 89 9.57 -27.22 6.01
C PRO A 89 10.69 -26.22 5.71
N GLU A 90 11.95 -26.67 5.79
CA GLU A 90 13.08 -25.91 5.26
C GLU A 90 13.02 -25.92 3.73
N THR A 91 12.90 -24.76 3.12
CA THR A 91 12.75 -24.61 1.66
C THR A 91 14.01 -24.12 0.96
N ALA A 92 15.02 -23.67 1.72
CA ALA A 92 16.25 -23.17 1.15
C ALA A 92 17.04 -24.27 0.46
N THR A 93 17.15 -24.20 -0.86
CA THR A 93 17.92 -25.14 -1.69
C THR A 93 19.43 -24.91 -1.63
N ARG A 94 19.87 -23.72 -1.18
CA ARG A 94 21.27 -23.32 -1.11
C ARG A 94 21.67 -22.89 0.30
N LEU A 95 21.78 -23.88 1.17
CA LEU A 95 22.26 -23.67 2.54
C LEU A 95 23.76 -23.36 2.51
N GLY A 96 24.16 -22.26 3.15
CA GLY A 96 25.57 -21.92 3.35
C GLY A 96 26.25 -21.06 2.29
N GLU A 97 25.55 -20.60 1.25
CA GLU A 97 26.10 -19.57 0.36
C GLU A 97 26.29 -18.25 1.13
N LYS A 98 27.52 -17.75 1.13
CA LYS A 98 27.83 -16.46 1.78
C LYS A 98 27.20 -15.31 1.01
N LEU A 99 26.36 -14.54 1.66
CA LEU A 99 25.77 -13.34 1.10
C LEU A 99 26.90 -12.32 0.77
N SER A 100 27.10 -12.03 -0.51
CA SER A 100 28.06 -11.02 -0.95
C SER A 100 27.42 -9.65 -0.93
N LEU A 101 27.67 -8.87 0.12
CA LEU A 101 27.18 -7.48 0.24
C LEU A 101 27.63 -6.61 -0.95
N LYS A 102 28.79 -6.91 -1.55
CA LYS A 102 29.31 -6.20 -2.72
C LYS A 102 28.46 -6.49 -3.98
N GLU A 103 28.08 -7.74 -4.19
CA GLU A 103 27.20 -8.13 -5.32
C GLU A 103 25.81 -7.57 -5.12
N LEU A 104 25.25 -7.70 -3.93
CA LEU A 104 23.97 -7.12 -3.57
C LEU A 104 23.94 -5.62 -3.83
N GLY A 105 24.95 -4.87 -3.34
CA GLY A 105 25.07 -3.43 -3.59
C GLY A 105 25.20 -3.06 -5.08
N ARG A 106 25.89 -3.89 -5.87
CA ARG A 106 25.99 -3.72 -7.33
C ARG A 106 24.63 -3.90 -8.01
N ASP A 107 23.88 -4.91 -7.61
CA ASP A 107 22.58 -5.25 -8.20
C ASP A 107 21.54 -4.17 -7.86
N TYR A 108 21.46 -3.71 -6.61
CA TYR A 108 20.63 -2.56 -6.22
C TYR A 108 21.00 -1.30 -7.00
N LYS A 109 22.29 -1.01 -7.15
CA LYS A 109 22.77 0.13 -7.92
C LYS A 109 22.36 0.03 -9.39
N ALA A 110 22.39 -1.17 -9.99
CA ALA A 110 21.96 -1.40 -11.36
C ALA A 110 20.46 -1.16 -11.53
N VAL A 111 19.63 -1.66 -10.60
CA VAL A 111 18.18 -1.44 -10.60
C VAL A 111 17.86 0.04 -10.45
N LEU A 112 18.49 0.74 -9.52
CA LEU A 112 18.26 2.18 -9.25
C LEU A 112 18.78 3.10 -10.36
N LYS A 113 19.72 2.65 -11.19
CA LYS A 113 20.13 3.39 -12.40
C LYS A 113 19.12 3.28 -13.54
N ASN A 114 18.21 2.32 -13.50
CA ASN A 114 17.17 2.19 -14.50
C ASN A 114 16.07 3.24 -14.26
N GLY A 115 16.11 4.35 -15.01
CA GLY A 115 15.17 5.46 -14.86
C GLY A 115 13.70 5.06 -15.07
N ARG A 116 13.43 4.04 -15.88
CA ARG A 116 12.06 3.53 -16.04
C ARG A 116 11.58 2.78 -14.80
N PHE A 117 12.42 1.94 -14.22
CA PHE A 117 12.10 1.29 -12.95
C PHE A 117 11.85 2.34 -11.85
N VAL A 118 12.76 3.32 -11.72
CA VAL A 118 12.63 4.37 -10.71
C VAL A 118 11.34 5.16 -10.89
N ALA A 119 11.00 5.57 -12.12
CA ALA A 119 9.73 6.26 -12.39
C ALA A 119 8.52 5.42 -12.00
N GLY A 120 8.50 4.12 -12.30
CA GLY A 120 7.44 3.20 -11.92
C GLY A 120 7.37 3.00 -10.39
N ALA A 121 8.50 2.81 -9.73
CA ALA A 121 8.57 2.62 -8.27
C ALA A 121 8.13 3.88 -7.50
N LEU A 122 8.55 5.06 -7.95
CA LEU A 122 8.06 6.32 -7.40
C LEU A 122 6.56 6.50 -7.67
N ALA A 123 6.07 6.18 -8.87
CA ALA A 123 4.66 6.25 -9.19
C ALA A 123 3.81 5.34 -8.29
N THR A 124 4.25 4.10 -8.00
CA THR A 124 3.55 3.21 -7.07
C THR A 124 3.53 3.75 -5.63
N GLY A 125 4.57 4.45 -5.22
CA GLY A 125 4.63 5.13 -3.92
C GLY A 125 3.67 6.31 -3.85
N PHE A 126 3.78 7.25 -4.79
CA PHE A 126 2.95 8.46 -4.78
C PHE A 126 1.47 8.20 -5.02
N VAL A 127 1.09 7.17 -5.78
CA VAL A 127 -0.32 6.81 -5.92
C VAL A 127 -0.92 6.25 -4.63
N SER A 128 -0.14 5.60 -3.80
CA SER A 128 -0.62 4.99 -2.55
C SER A 128 -0.55 5.93 -1.35
N LEU A 129 0.30 6.96 -1.42
CA LEU A 129 0.56 7.88 -0.31
C LEU A 129 -0.68 8.62 0.21
N PRO A 130 -1.62 9.15 -0.63
CA PRO A 130 -2.83 9.80 -0.12
C PRO A 130 -3.70 8.88 0.75
N LEU A 131 -3.79 7.59 0.41
CA LEU A 131 -4.53 6.62 1.23
C LEU A 131 -3.84 6.37 2.58
N LEU A 132 -2.51 6.24 2.57
CA LEU A 132 -1.74 6.04 3.80
C LEU A 132 -1.71 7.29 4.67
N ALA A 133 -1.62 8.48 4.07
CA ALA A 133 -1.75 9.75 4.76
C ALA A 133 -3.13 9.88 5.43
N TRP A 134 -4.21 9.46 4.73
CA TRP A 134 -5.54 9.40 5.32
C TRP A 134 -5.60 8.42 6.49
N ILE A 135 -5.10 7.19 6.34
CA ILE A 135 -5.08 6.19 7.44
C ILE A 135 -4.37 6.77 8.66
N ALA A 136 -3.26 7.49 8.48
CA ALA A 136 -2.48 8.05 9.56
C ALA A 136 -3.15 9.27 10.23
N GLN A 137 -3.83 10.13 9.46
CA GLN A 137 -4.36 11.41 9.94
C GLN A 137 -5.87 11.38 10.21
N SER A 138 -6.63 10.47 9.61
CA SER A 138 -8.10 10.45 9.75
C SER A 138 -8.60 10.33 11.19
N PRO A 139 -7.95 9.61 12.13
CA PRO A 139 -8.38 9.64 13.53
C PRO A 139 -8.26 11.05 14.14
N VAL A 140 -7.18 11.77 13.82
CA VAL A 140 -6.98 13.14 14.31
C VAL A 140 -7.97 14.11 13.68
N ILE A 141 -8.19 13.99 12.36
CA ILE A 141 -9.14 14.82 11.60
C ILE A 141 -10.56 14.61 12.14
N ILE A 142 -11.00 13.35 12.23
CA ILE A 142 -12.40 13.00 12.47
C ILE A 142 -12.74 13.03 13.96
N ILE A 143 -11.93 12.39 14.81
CA ILE A 143 -12.22 12.27 16.23
C ILE A 143 -11.84 13.56 16.97
N SER A 144 -10.63 14.08 16.76
CA SER A 144 -10.14 15.25 17.48
C SER A 144 -10.57 16.57 16.82
N GLY A 145 -10.57 16.64 15.48
CA GLY A 145 -10.92 17.84 14.73
C GLY A 145 -12.42 18.07 14.64
N GLU A 146 -13.17 17.07 14.18
CA GLU A 146 -14.62 17.18 13.95
C GLU A 146 -15.44 16.69 15.16
N GLN A 147 -14.78 16.23 16.24
CA GLN A 147 -15.40 15.76 17.48
C GLN A 147 -16.40 14.59 17.28
N LEU A 148 -16.16 13.78 16.27
CA LEU A 148 -16.98 12.59 16.01
C LEU A 148 -16.52 11.40 16.87
N SER A 149 -17.44 10.47 17.12
CA SER A 149 -17.14 9.25 17.88
C SER A 149 -16.22 8.29 17.10
N SER A 150 -15.54 7.39 17.82
CA SER A 150 -14.75 6.32 17.21
C SER A 150 -15.59 5.40 16.29
N TYR A 151 -16.88 5.27 16.58
CA TYR A 151 -17.80 4.49 15.74
C TYR A 151 -18.07 5.19 14.39
N GLU A 152 -18.37 6.50 14.41
CA GLU A 152 -18.55 7.31 13.20
C GLU A 152 -17.26 7.35 12.36
N TYR A 153 -16.10 7.47 13.01
CA TYR A 153 -14.80 7.32 12.35
C TYR A 153 -14.70 5.98 11.61
N GLY A 154 -15.05 4.87 12.27
CA GLY A 154 -15.04 3.55 11.65
C GLY A 154 -15.97 3.47 10.43
N LEU A 155 -17.19 4.02 10.52
CA LEU A 155 -18.14 4.05 9.41
C LEU A 155 -17.63 4.85 8.21
N LEU A 156 -16.93 5.96 8.43
CA LEU A 156 -16.35 6.79 7.37
C LEU A 156 -15.20 6.09 6.61
N GLN A 157 -14.61 5.03 7.17
CA GLN A 157 -13.63 4.21 6.45
C GLN A 157 -14.27 3.26 5.44
N VAL A 158 -15.53 2.84 5.69
CA VAL A 158 -16.24 1.84 4.86
C VAL A 158 -16.33 2.23 3.39
N PRO A 159 -16.77 3.44 2.99
CA PRO A 159 -16.84 3.81 1.58
C PRO A 159 -15.47 3.85 0.90
N ILE A 160 -14.41 4.23 1.60
CA ILE A 160 -13.04 4.33 1.03
C ILE A 160 -12.50 2.93 0.73
N PHE A 161 -12.46 2.05 1.73
CA PHE A 161 -11.95 0.69 1.52
C PHE A 161 -12.90 -0.19 0.72
N GLY A 162 -14.21 0.04 0.82
CA GLY A 162 -15.21 -0.60 -0.02
C GLY A 162 -15.00 -0.26 -1.51
N ALA A 163 -14.75 1.01 -1.82
CA ALA A 163 -14.45 1.45 -3.18
C ALA A 163 -13.14 0.85 -3.71
N LEU A 164 -12.10 0.71 -2.86
CA LEU A 164 -10.85 0.03 -3.20
C LEU A 164 -11.10 -1.44 -3.58
N ILE A 165 -11.89 -2.15 -2.78
CA ILE A 165 -12.26 -3.55 -3.05
C ILE A 165 -13.04 -3.66 -4.36
N ILE A 166 -14.02 -2.79 -4.59
CA ILE A 166 -14.79 -2.75 -5.84
C ILE A 166 -13.86 -2.49 -7.03
N GLY A 167 -12.91 -1.55 -6.90
CA GLY A 167 -11.90 -1.28 -7.93
C GLY A 167 -11.05 -2.51 -8.27
N ASN A 168 -10.61 -3.28 -7.27
CA ASN A 168 -9.88 -4.53 -7.49
C ASN A 168 -10.75 -5.61 -8.18
N LEU A 169 -12.03 -5.71 -7.83
CA LEU A 169 -12.98 -6.63 -8.50
C LEU A 169 -13.22 -6.23 -9.97
N VAL A 170 -13.32 -4.94 -10.24
CA VAL A 170 -13.42 -4.40 -11.61
C VAL A 170 -12.14 -4.71 -12.39
N LEU A 171 -10.97 -4.49 -11.79
CA LEU A 171 -9.68 -4.87 -12.38
C LEU A 171 -9.67 -6.35 -12.75
N ALA A 172 -10.02 -7.24 -11.83
CA ALA A 172 -10.03 -8.69 -12.07
C ALA A 172 -10.91 -9.08 -13.28
N ARG A 173 -12.07 -8.43 -13.44
CA ARG A 173 -12.97 -8.66 -14.58
C ARG A 173 -12.44 -8.09 -15.90
N LEU A 174 -11.75 -6.96 -15.84
CA LEU A 174 -11.26 -6.26 -17.04
C LEU A 174 -9.90 -6.77 -17.53
N THR A 175 -9.13 -7.46 -16.70
CA THR A 175 -7.78 -7.96 -17.05
C THR A 175 -7.80 -8.92 -18.25
N SER A 176 -8.87 -9.69 -18.43
CA SER A 176 -9.05 -10.56 -19.59
C SER A 176 -9.43 -9.83 -20.90
N ARG A 177 -9.86 -8.57 -20.81
CA ARG A 177 -10.42 -7.80 -21.94
C ARG A 177 -9.61 -6.56 -22.30
N ARG A 178 -8.73 -6.11 -21.43
CA ARG A 178 -8.00 -4.84 -21.59
C ARG A 178 -6.51 -5.02 -21.28
N THR A 179 -5.68 -4.24 -21.98
CA THR A 179 -4.24 -4.21 -21.69
C THR A 179 -3.96 -3.55 -20.35
N VAL A 180 -2.91 -3.99 -19.67
CA VAL A 180 -2.47 -3.43 -18.38
C VAL A 180 -2.30 -1.90 -18.45
N ARG A 181 -1.75 -1.40 -19.56
CA ARG A 181 -1.60 0.04 -19.79
C ARG A 181 -2.96 0.77 -19.83
N SER A 182 -3.96 0.18 -20.50
CA SER A 182 -5.31 0.75 -20.57
C SER A 182 -5.95 0.80 -19.18
N LEU A 183 -5.78 -0.25 -18.38
CA LEU A 183 -6.32 -0.32 -17.01
C LEU A 183 -5.70 0.75 -16.09
N ILE A 184 -4.40 1.00 -16.21
CA ILE A 184 -3.74 2.06 -15.45
C ILE A 184 -4.28 3.44 -15.85
N ILE A 185 -4.48 3.70 -17.13
CA ILE A 185 -5.04 4.97 -17.62
C ILE A 185 -6.51 5.12 -17.17
N MET A 186 -7.31 4.05 -17.27
CA MET A 186 -8.69 4.06 -16.79
C MET A 186 -8.81 4.36 -15.30
N GLY A 187 -7.96 3.76 -14.46
CA GLY A 187 -7.92 4.05 -13.03
C GLY A 187 -7.39 5.45 -12.73
N GLY A 188 -6.61 6.04 -13.63
CA GLY A 188 -6.08 7.39 -13.50
C GLY A 188 -7.17 8.48 -13.43
N TRP A 189 -8.26 8.31 -14.14
CA TRP A 189 -9.37 9.28 -14.11
C TRP A 189 -10.04 9.39 -12.74
N PRO A 190 -10.51 8.29 -12.11
CA PRO A 190 -11.06 8.39 -10.76
C PRO A 190 -10.02 8.78 -9.71
N ILE A 191 -8.73 8.43 -9.87
CA ILE A 191 -7.67 8.94 -9.00
C ILE A 191 -7.63 10.47 -9.03
N ALA A 192 -7.54 11.06 -10.22
CA ALA A 192 -7.48 12.51 -10.37
C ALA A 192 -8.77 13.18 -9.89
N ALA A 193 -9.93 12.69 -10.32
CA ALA A 193 -11.22 13.23 -9.94
C ALA A 193 -11.43 13.20 -8.42
N GLY A 194 -11.12 12.09 -7.77
CA GLY A 194 -11.28 11.93 -6.33
C GLY A 194 -10.41 12.89 -5.53
N LEU A 195 -9.16 13.08 -5.91
CA LEU A 195 -8.27 14.03 -5.24
C LEU A 195 -8.68 15.49 -5.48
N ILE A 196 -9.20 15.82 -6.66
CA ILE A 196 -9.76 17.15 -6.95
C ILE A 196 -11.02 17.40 -6.10
N ILE A 197 -11.94 16.43 -6.03
CA ILE A 197 -13.14 16.54 -5.19
C ILE A 197 -12.76 16.78 -3.73
N ALA A 198 -11.81 16.00 -3.19
CA ALA A 198 -11.35 16.17 -1.83
C ALA A 198 -10.75 17.58 -1.60
N ALA A 199 -9.92 18.08 -2.53
CA ALA A 199 -9.26 19.37 -2.39
C ALA A 199 -10.21 20.57 -2.54
N VAL A 200 -11.09 20.57 -3.54
CA VAL A 200 -12.02 21.68 -3.80
C VAL A 200 -13.07 21.80 -2.70
N ALA A 201 -13.60 20.68 -2.25
CA ALA A 201 -14.67 20.67 -1.27
C ALA A 201 -14.24 21.14 0.13
N THR A 202 -12.96 20.99 0.49
CA THR A 202 -12.45 21.51 1.77
C THR A 202 -12.46 23.04 1.84
N VAL A 203 -12.47 23.72 0.70
CA VAL A 203 -12.55 25.19 0.63
C VAL A 203 -14.00 25.67 0.59
N ALA A 204 -14.91 24.84 0.08
CA ALA A 204 -16.28 25.26 -0.24
C ALA A 204 -17.33 24.80 0.80
N SER A 205 -17.01 23.90 1.73
CA SER A 205 -17.98 23.26 2.61
C SER A 205 -17.58 23.27 4.09
N SER A 206 -18.56 23.54 4.96
CA SER A 206 -18.43 23.40 6.42
C SER A 206 -18.28 21.92 6.87
N HIS A 207 -18.67 20.96 6.04
CA HIS A 207 -18.54 19.53 6.30
C HIS A 207 -17.43 18.92 5.45
N ALA A 208 -16.24 19.51 5.50
CA ALA A 208 -15.09 19.12 4.68
C ALA A 208 -14.75 17.64 4.76
N TYR A 209 -14.86 17.02 5.93
CA TYR A 209 -14.55 15.61 6.15
C TYR A 209 -15.42 14.65 5.33
N LEU A 210 -16.71 14.98 5.10
CA LEU A 210 -17.59 14.15 4.27
C LEU A 210 -17.15 14.17 2.79
N TRP A 211 -16.78 15.34 2.30
CA TRP A 211 -16.30 15.50 0.94
C TRP A 211 -14.90 14.89 0.74
N MET A 212 -14.05 14.99 1.75
CA MET A 212 -12.75 14.29 1.75
C MET A 212 -12.98 12.78 1.68
N THR A 213 -13.88 12.22 2.47
CA THR A 213 -14.26 10.80 2.44
C THR A 213 -14.82 10.41 1.08
N ALA A 214 -15.72 11.22 0.50
CA ALA A 214 -16.28 10.96 -0.83
C ALA A 214 -15.21 11.00 -1.92
N GLY A 215 -14.37 12.03 -1.92
CA GLY A 215 -13.27 12.16 -2.87
C GLY A 215 -12.25 11.03 -2.75
N LEU A 216 -11.86 10.68 -1.52
CA LEU A 216 -10.96 9.55 -1.27
C LEU A 216 -11.57 8.19 -1.63
N SER A 217 -12.90 8.05 -1.58
CA SER A 217 -13.58 6.84 -2.06
C SER A 217 -13.46 6.70 -3.58
N VAL A 218 -13.69 7.78 -4.33
CA VAL A 218 -13.51 7.80 -5.79
C VAL A 218 -12.04 7.53 -6.17
N TYR A 219 -11.10 8.15 -5.45
CA TYR A 219 -9.67 7.92 -5.62
C TYR A 219 -9.27 6.46 -5.31
N ALA A 220 -9.78 5.89 -4.21
CA ALA A 220 -9.49 4.50 -3.81
C ALA A 220 -10.00 3.47 -4.83
N PHE A 221 -11.17 3.72 -5.44
CA PHE A 221 -11.64 2.93 -6.58
C PHE A 221 -10.63 2.95 -7.72
N GLY A 222 -10.11 4.14 -8.07
CA GLY A 222 -9.10 4.30 -9.11
C GLY A 222 -7.80 3.54 -8.83
N ILE A 223 -7.33 3.58 -7.57
CA ILE A 223 -6.16 2.78 -7.14
C ILE A 223 -6.44 1.29 -7.34
N GLY A 224 -7.60 0.80 -6.91
CA GLY A 224 -7.99 -0.59 -7.08
C GLY A 224 -7.88 -1.06 -8.53
N VAL A 225 -8.26 -0.20 -9.49
CA VAL A 225 -8.16 -0.49 -10.93
C VAL A 225 -6.72 -0.41 -11.47
N ALA A 226 -5.90 0.54 -10.97
CA ALA A 226 -4.61 0.88 -11.60
C ALA A 226 -3.39 0.20 -10.96
N ASN A 227 -3.38 0.05 -9.62
CA ASN A 227 -2.16 -0.18 -8.86
C ASN A 227 -1.50 -1.53 -9.15
N ALA A 228 -2.27 -2.62 -9.22
CA ALA A 228 -1.70 -3.95 -9.50
C ALA A 228 -1.03 -4.02 -10.88
N GLY A 229 -1.63 -3.36 -11.88
CA GLY A 229 -1.04 -3.23 -13.20
C GLY A 229 0.26 -2.41 -13.18
N LEU A 230 0.28 -1.32 -12.44
CA LEU A 230 1.45 -0.46 -12.29
C LEU A 230 2.60 -1.20 -11.58
N VAL A 231 2.33 -1.90 -10.50
CA VAL A 231 3.30 -2.76 -9.79
C VAL A 231 3.88 -3.79 -10.75
N ARG A 232 3.04 -4.51 -11.49
CA ARG A 232 3.48 -5.52 -12.46
C ARG A 232 4.42 -4.92 -13.52
N LEU A 233 4.03 -3.84 -14.17
CA LEU A 233 4.88 -3.20 -15.20
C LEU A 233 6.19 -2.68 -14.61
N THR A 234 6.19 -2.22 -13.35
CA THR A 234 7.40 -1.75 -12.67
C THR A 234 8.35 -2.92 -12.37
N LEU A 235 7.84 -4.06 -11.91
CA LEU A 235 8.64 -5.26 -11.66
C LEU A 235 9.30 -5.80 -12.95
N PHE A 236 8.64 -5.62 -14.09
CA PHE A 236 9.17 -6.03 -15.40
C PHE A 236 9.93 -4.92 -16.13
N ALA A 237 10.15 -3.76 -15.53
CA ALA A 237 10.94 -2.68 -16.11
C ALA A 237 12.46 -2.92 -16.04
N SER A 238 12.90 -3.89 -15.22
CA SER A 238 14.31 -4.30 -15.07
C SER A 238 14.47 -5.79 -15.37
N GLU A 239 15.60 -6.15 -15.98
CA GLU A 239 15.98 -7.55 -16.27
C GLU A 239 16.61 -8.25 -15.06
N MET A 240 16.91 -7.52 -14.00
CA MET A 240 17.43 -8.07 -12.75
C MET A 240 16.43 -9.02 -12.09
N SER A 241 16.90 -9.83 -11.13
CA SER A 241 16.05 -10.78 -10.41
C SER A 241 14.82 -10.08 -9.83
N LYS A 242 13.64 -10.71 -9.94
CA LYS A 242 12.38 -10.08 -9.50
C LYS A 242 12.37 -9.82 -7.99
N GLY A 243 13.10 -10.63 -7.22
CA GLY A 243 13.32 -10.40 -5.80
C GLY A 243 14.06 -9.09 -5.53
N THR A 244 15.20 -8.83 -6.21
CA THR A 244 15.96 -7.57 -6.07
C THR A 244 15.14 -6.36 -6.52
N VAL A 245 14.41 -6.49 -7.65
CA VAL A 245 13.55 -5.42 -8.17
C VAL A 245 12.41 -5.11 -7.21
N SER A 246 11.75 -6.13 -6.67
CA SER A 246 10.66 -5.99 -5.70
C SER A 246 11.15 -5.34 -4.39
N ALA A 247 12.31 -5.78 -3.89
CA ALA A 247 12.90 -5.21 -2.68
C ALA A 247 13.28 -3.75 -2.87
N ALA A 248 13.92 -3.39 -4.01
CA ALA A 248 14.27 -2.01 -4.34
C ALA A 248 13.00 -1.12 -4.47
N MET A 249 11.93 -1.65 -5.08
CA MET A 249 10.64 -0.97 -5.17
C MET A 249 10.05 -0.72 -3.78
N GLY A 250 10.04 -1.74 -2.92
CA GLY A 250 9.57 -1.62 -1.53
C GLY A 250 10.35 -0.60 -0.72
N MET A 251 11.70 -0.54 -0.87
CA MET A 251 12.53 0.47 -0.22
C MET A 251 12.14 1.90 -0.62
N LEU A 252 11.97 2.15 -1.93
CA LEU A 252 11.55 3.46 -2.44
C LEU A 252 10.15 3.83 -1.93
N GLN A 253 9.21 2.88 -1.93
CA GLN A 253 7.86 3.09 -1.40
C GLN A 253 7.88 3.43 0.09
N MET A 254 8.62 2.69 0.91
CA MET A 254 8.72 2.96 2.36
C MET A 254 9.34 4.32 2.65
N LEU A 255 10.33 4.75 1.86
CA LEU A 255 10.90 6.10 1.96
C LEU A 255 9.83 7.17 1.68
N ILE A 256 9.07 7.02 0.58
CA ILE A 256 7.98 7.94 0.23
C ILE A 256 6.92 7.97 1.32
N PHE A 257 6.52 6.81 1.86
CA PHE A 257 5.50 6.72 2.91
C PHE A 257 5.97 7.37 4.21
N THR A 258 7.20 7.10 4.65
CA THR A 258 7.76 7.67 5.88
C THR A 258 7.81 9.19 5.80
N VAL A 259 8.42 9.73 4.74
CA VAL A 259 8.53 11.18 4.55
C VAL A 259 7.16 11.80 4.27
N GLY A 260 6.37 11.17 3.42
CA GLY A 260 5.08 11.70 3.00
C GLY A 260 4.04 11.74 4.12
N ILE A 261 3.99 10.72 4.99
CA ILE A 261 3.10 10.73 6.16
C ILE A 261 3.49 11.84 7.13
N GLU A 262 4.79 12.03 7.38
CA GLU A 262 5.24 13.11 8.27
C GLU A 262 4.94 14.50 7.67
N VAL A 263 5.15 14.69 6.37
CA VAL A 263 4.76 15.93 5.68
C VAL A 263 3.24 16.13 5.74
N SER A 264 2.43 15.08 5.57
CA SER A 264 0.97 15.17 5.65
C SER A 264 0.49 15.59 7.03
N LYS A 265 1.15 15.12 8.09
CA LYS A 265 0.89 15.51 9.48
C LYS A 265 1.13 17.01 9.69
N HIS A 266 2.28 17.50 9.21
CA HIS A 266 2.57 18.94 9.27
C HIS A 266 1.59 19.76 8.41
N ALA A 267 1.24 19.29 7.22
CA ALA A 267 0.25 19.95 6.38
C ALA A 267 -1.10 20.10 7.12
N TYR A 268 -1.56 19.04 7.78
CA TYR A 268 -2.78 19.15 8.60
C TYR A 268 -2.61 20.09 9.79
N ALA A 269 -1.50 20.03 10.49
CA ALA A 269 -1.24 20.86 11.66
C ALA A 269 -1.20 22.36 11.33
N PHE A 270 -0.67 22.75 10.15
CA PHE A 270 -0.55 24.15 9.74
C PHE A 270 -1.77 24.71 9.02
N GLY A 271 -2.51 23.90 8.27
CA GLY A 271 -3.60 24.39 7.42
C GLY A 271 -4.85 23.50 7.43
N GLY A 272 -5.00 22.64 8.43
CA GLY A 272 -6.19 21.78 8.61
C GLY A 272 -6.50 20.93 7.40
N ASN A 273 -7.79 20.67 7.19
CA ASN A 273 -8.31 19.86 6.09
C ASN A 273 -7.91 20.39 4.71
N GLY A 274 -7.80 21.72 4.55
CA GLY A 274 -7.46 22.36 3.27
C GLY A 274 -6.05 22.02 2.80
N LEU A 275 -5.03 22.25 3.65
CA LEU A 275 -3.64 22.00 3.28
C LEU A 275 -3.34 20.49 3.21
N PHE A 276 -4.00 19.67 4.04
CA PHE A 276 -3.92 18.21 3.93
C PHE A 276 -4.45 17.71 2.57
N SER A 277 -5.60 18.22 2.12
CA SER A 277 -6.18 17.82 0.84
C SER A 277 -5.37 18.34 -0.36
N LEU A 278 -4.79 19.53 -0.25
CA LEU A 278 -3.88 20.08 -1.25
C LEU A 278 -2.59 19.24 -1.37
N PHE A 279 -2.04 18.80 -0.24
CA PHE A 279 -0.91 17.86 -0.21
C PHE A 279 -1.26 16.57 -0.96
N ASN A 280 -2.42 15.98 -0.72
CA ASN A 280 -2.87 14.77 -1.42
C ASN A 280 -3.06 15.02 -2.92
N LEU A 281 -3.60 16.17 -3.32
CA LEU A 281 -3.71 16.56 -4.72
C LEU A 281 -2.33 16.71 -5.39
N ALA A 282 -1.36 17.32 -4.71
CA ALA A 282 0.02 17.43 -5.19
C ALA A 282 0.66 16.05 -5.45
N ASN A 283 0.42 15.07 -4.57
CA ASN A 283 0.86 13.69 -4.79
C ASN A 283 0.20 13.07 -6.03
N GLY A 284 -1.06 13.36 -6.28
CA GLY A 284 -1.75 12.94 -7.50
C GLY A 284 -1.13 13.54 -8.77
N VAL A 285 -0.77 14.81 -8.74
CA VAL A 285 -0.07 15.50 -9.86
C VAL A 285 1.31 14.88 -10.11
N LEU A 286 2.09 14.64 -9.03
CA LEU A 286 3.38 13.96 -9.14
C LEU A 286 3.22 12.55 -9.73
N TRP A 287 2.21 11.82 -9.30
CA TRP A 287 1.91 10.51 -9.86
C TRP A 287 1.63 10.58 -11.36
N ILE A 288 0.78 11.53 -11.82
CA ILE A 288 0.47 11.71 -13.24
C ILE A 288 1.76 12.01 -14.04
N ALA A 289 2.60 12.91 -13.54
CA ALA A 289 3.86 13.25 -14.17
C ALA A 289 4.78 12.02 -14.32
N LEU A 290 4.94 11.25 -13.25
CA LEU A 290 5.73 10.02 -13.25
C LEU A 290 5.14 8.96 -14.19
N MET A 291 3.81 8.85 -14.26
CA MET A 291 3.14 7.94 -15.18
C MET A 291 3.37 8.31 -16.65
N VAL A 292 3.37 9.61 -16.97
CA VAL A 292 3.70 10.08 -18.33
C VAL A 292 5.12 9.67 -18.71
N VAL A 293 6.10 9.84 -17.80
CA VAL A 293 7.49 9.43 -18.02
C VAL A 293 7.58 7.91 -18.16
N PHE A 294 6.96 7.17 -17.26
CA PHE A 294 6.99 5.70 -17.22
C PHE A 294 6.39 5.06 -18.48
N LEU A 295 5.25 5.58 -18.95
CA LEU A 295 4.54 5.04 -20.11
C LEU A 295 5.12 5.50 -21.45
N LYS A 296 5.86 6.61 -21.52
CA LYS A 296 6.56 7.08 -22.73
C LYS A 296 7.83 6.28 -23.04
N GLY A 297 8.45 5.63 -22.06
CA GLY A 297 9.64 4.78 -22.28
C GLY A 297 9.36 3.69 -23.31
N LYS A 298 10.34 3.41 -24.19
CA LYS A 298 10.23 2.46 -25.32
C LYS A 298 9.52 1.16 -24.91
N ARG A 299 8.59 0.69 -25.75
CA ARG A 299 7.88 -0.58 -25.62
C ARG A 299 8.91 -1.70 -25.37
N VAL A 300 8.88 -2.31 -24.20
CA VAL A 300 9.41 -3.68 -24.07
C VAL A 300 8.55 -4.52 -24.97
N GLY A 301 9.19 -5.20 -25.92
CA GLY A 301 8.54 -5.96 -26.97
C GLY A 301 7.44 -6.88 -26.45
N ASN A 302 6.59 -7.28 -27.36
CA ASN A 302 5.37 -8.09 -27.28
C ASN A 302 5.39 -9.38 -26.42
N ALA A 303 6.08 -9.43 -25.31
CA ALA A 303 6.23 -10.61 -24.45
C ALA A 303 5.05 -10.85 -23.49
N LEU A 304 3.94 -10.10 -23.64
CA LEU A 304 2.73 -10.26 -22.80
C LEU A 304 1.47 -10.19 -23.69
N GLN A 305 1.46 -10.92 -24.80
CA GLN A 305 0.20 -11.39 -25.39
C GLN A 305 -0.07 -12.79 -24.85
N PRO A 306 -1.35 -13.09 -24.51
CA PRO A 306 -1.74 -14.38 -23.97
C PRO A 306 -1.47 -15.52 -24.95
#